data_68a47d1e2ab9796862603851cb714c83
#
_entry.id   68a47d1e2ab9796862603851cb714c83
#
_cell.length_a   1.000
_cell.length_b   1.000
_cell.length_c   1.000
_cell.angle_alpha   90.00
_cell.angle_beta   90.00
_cell.angle_gamma   90.00
#
_symmetry.space_group_name_H-M   'P 1'
#
loop_
_entity.id
_entity.type
_entity.pdbx_description
1 polymer ?
#
loop_
_entity_poly.entity_id
_entity_poly.type
_entity_poly.pdbx_seq_one_letter_code
_entity_poly.pdbx_strand_id
1 'polypeptide(L)'
;MYKRQGKDCGLSERAPMCGVPYHAVDTYVEKLIERGYKVAICEQMEDPALAKGLVKRAVTRIITPGTVIEPAMLDEKANNFLLSVCFVADRAGLAFADVSTGEFYVHEITQPEITLSDEVARISPMEIICNDQVKLRACLQREMQNASEQPSAWFQLANATEALCRHFALNDLSPLGLSDEYKAGASAAGALMRYLSETQKNALEHMTSLRIYQGSETMLLDRNTRRNLELTESIRGRSRKGSLLWLLDKTSTAMGG
;
A
#
# COMPACT_ATOMS: atom_id res chain seq x y z
N MET A 1 -11.39 30.56 -5.31
CA MET A 1 -9.97 30.96 -5.48
C MET A 1 -9.35 31.01 -4.09
N TYR A 2 -8.54 29.98 -3.73
CA TYR A 2 -7.93 29.90 -2.39
C TYR A 2 -6.65 30.75 -2.40
N LYS A 3 -6.56 31.74 -1.51
CA LYS A 3 -5.35 32.56 -1.39
C LYS A 3 -4.27 31.74 -0.68
N ARG A 4 -3.16 31.48 -1.36
CA ARG A 4 -1.94 30.98 -0.75
C ARG A 4 -1.41 32.06 0.19
N GLN A 5 -1.47 31.83 1.48
CA GLN A 5 -0.95 32.74 2.51
C GLN A 5 0.27 32.08 3.17
N GLY A 6 1.31 32.87 3.41
CA GLY A 6 2.42 32.44 4.23
C GLY A 6 2.10 32.75 5.69
N LYS A 7 2.14 31.74 6.58
CA LYS A 7 1.97 31.89 8.02
C LYS A 7 3.31 31.76 8.72
N ASP A 8 3.54 32.62 9.69
CA ASP A 8 4.66 32.48 10.59
C ASP A 8 4.39 31.31 11.55
N CYS A 9 5.24 30.29 11.50
CA CYS A 9 5.13 29.08 12.32
C CYS A 9 6.38 28.91 13.21
N GLY A 10 7.16 29.99 13.44
CA GLY A 10 8.41 29.94 14.19
C GLY A 10 9.58 29.33 13.39
N LEU A 11 9.44 29.20 12.08
CA LEU A 11 10.48 28.78 11.15
C LEU A 11 11.17 30.01 10.54
N SER A 12 12.39 29.81 9.99
CA SER A 12 13.14 30.87 9.29
C SER A 12 12.38 31.48 8.09
N GLU A 13 11.46 30.69 7.49
CA GLU A 13 10.60 31.14 6.41
C GLU A 13 9.12 30.90 6.74
N ARG A 14 8.24 31.72 6.19
CA ARG A 14 6.80 31.55 6.33
C ARG A 14 6.33 30.29 5.62
N ALA A 15 5.70 29.38 6.36
CA ALA A 15 5.12 28.17 5.78
C ALA A 15 3.95 28.51 4.83
N PRO A 16 3.87 27.93 3.63
CA PRO A 16 2.73 28.11 2.74
C PRO A 16 1.49 27.49 3.38
N MET A 17 0.41 28.25 3.44
CA MET A 17 -0.86 27.82 4.02
C MET A 17 -1.99 28.02 3.04
N CYS A 18 -2.86 27.02 2.91
CA CYS A 18 -4.08 27.07 2.10
C CYS A 18 -5.24 26.55 2.95
N GLY A 19 -6.38 27.24 2.92
CA GLY A 19 -7.59 26.81 3.60
C GLY A 19 -8.56 26.16 2.61
N VAL A 20 -9.16 25.05 3.04
CA VAL A 20 -10.26 24.38 2.34
C VAL A 20 -11.47 24.27 3.26
N PRO A 21 -12.71 24.32 2.76
CA PRO A 21 -13.89 24.05 3.57
C PRO A 21 -13.85 22.61 4.12
N TYR A 22 -14.26 22.42 5.36
CA TYR A 22 -14.23 21.11 6.03
C TYR A 22 -14.94 20.02 5.23
N HIS A 23 -16.14 20.31 4.72
CA HIS A 23 -16.94 19.37 3.91
C HIS A 23 -16.33 19.01 2.54
N ALA A 24 -15.31 19.73 2.10
CA ALA A 24 -14.64 19.48 0.82
C ALA A 24 -13.24 18.83 1.00
N VAL A 25 -12.84 18.53 2.23
CA VAL A 25 -11.50 17.98 2.53
C VAL A 25 -11.25 16.71 1.73
N ASP A 26 -12.20 15.76 1.72
CA ASP A 26 -12.04 14.47 1.06
C ASP A 26 -11.76 14.59 -0.44
N THR A 27 -12.47 15.48 -1.14
CA THR A 27 -12.23 15.76 -2.57
C THR A 27 -10.82 16.32 -2.84
N TYR A 28 -10.25 17.09 -1.91
CA TYR A 28 -8.89 17.60 -2.06
C TYR A 28 -7.85 16.53 -1.71
N VAL A 29 -8.13 15.70 -0.71
CA VAL A 29 -7.28 14.54 -0.36
C VAL A 29 -7.21 13.59 -1.55
N GLU A 30 -8.35 13.20 -2.14
CA GLU A 30 -8.44 12.37 -3.34
C GLU A 30 -7.51 12.89 -4.46
N LYS A 31 -7.62 14.16 -4.85
CA LYS A 31 -6.76 14.77 -5.88
C LYS A 31 -5.28 14.78 -5.55
N LEU A 32 -4.92 14.81 -4.27
CA LEU A 32 -3.52 14.72 -3.84
C LEU A 32 -3.02 13.28 -3.92
N ILE A 33 -3.84 12.32 -3.48
CA ILE A 33 -3.52 10.89 -3.54
C ILE A 33 -3.39 10.41 -4.99
N GLU A 34 -4.29 10.79 -5.89
CA GLU A 34 -4.18 10.50 -7.34
C GLU A 34 -2.85 11.00 -7.95
N ARG A 35 -2.29 12.07 -7.40
CA ARG A 35 -0.97 12.60 -7.82
C ARG A 35 0.20 11.96 -7.08
N GLY A 36 -0.03 10.93 -6.26
CA GLY A 36 1.00 10.21 -5.51
C GLY A 36 1.49 10.91 -4.24
N TYR A 37 0.81 11.97 -3.76
CA TYR A 37 1.17 12.61 -2.50
C TYR A 37 0.65 11.81 -1.30
N LYS A 38 1.39 11.91 -0.18
CA LYS A 38 0.95 11.40 1.13
C LYS A 38 0.35 12.55 1.92
N VAL A 39 -0.80 12.32 2.55
CA VAL A 39 -1.56 13.34 3.28
C VAL A 39 -1.68 12.94 4.76
N ALA A 40 -1.15 13.77 5.65
CA ALA A 40 -1.31 13.57 7.08
C ALA A 40 -2.53 14.36 7.60
N ILE A 41 -3.46 13.66 8.22
CA ILE A 41 -4.59 14.26 8.94
C ILE A 41 -4.16 14.51 10.39
N CYS A 42 -4.29 15.75 10.82
CA CYS A 42 -3.92 16.19 12.16
C CYS A 42 -5.14 16.80 12.86
N GLU A 43 -5.55 16.22 13.97
CA GLU A 43 -6.71 16.63 14.72
C GLU A 43 -6.34 17.25 16.08
N GLN A 44 -7.27 18.02 16.65
CA GLN A 44 -7.16 18.56 17.98
C GLN A 44 -7.49 17.45 19.00
N MET A 45 -6.58 17.22 19.96
CA MET A 45 -6.69 16.13 20.92
C MET A 45 -7.35 16.55 22.23
N GLU A 46 -7.67 17.83 22.40
CA GLU A 46 -8.29 18.41 23.58
C GLU A 46 -9.30 19.49 23.21
N ASP A 47 -10.27 19.72 24.10
CA ASP A 47 -11.28 20.77 23.89
C ASP A 47 -10.62 22.16 23.91
N PRO A 48 -10.77 22.95 22.84
CA PRO A 48 -10.23 24.32 22.78
C PRO A 48 -10.69 25.23 23.92
N ALA A 49 -11.90 24.98 24.48
CA ALA A 49 -12.46 25.77 25.58
C ALA A 49 -11.75 25.49 26.92
N LEU A 50 -11.11 24.33 27.06
CA LEU A 50 -10.40 23.92 28.29
C LEU A 50 -8.87 24.09 28.16
N ALA A 51 -8.36 24.38 26.98
CA ALA A 51 -6.93 24.51 26.76
C ALA A 51 -6.35 25.80 27.31
N LYS A 52 -5.33 25.69 28.16
CA LYS A 52 -4.53 26.83 28.64
C LYS A 52 -3.39 27.12 27.67
N GLY A 53 -3.70 27.73 26.52
CA GLY A 53 -2.72 28.07 25.48
C GLY A 53 -3.00 27.44 24.14
N LEU A 54 -1.94 26.96 23.42
CA LEU A 54 -2.11 26.28 22.14
C LEU A 54 -2.69 24.89 22.34
N VAL A 55 -3.82 24.60 21.69
CA VAL A 55 -4.49 23.29 21.69
C VAL A 55 -3.53 22.23 21.16
N LYS A 56 -3.38 21.14 21.91
CA LYS A 56 -2.56 20.00 21.51
C LYS A 56 -3.16 19.33 20.26
N ARG A 57 -2.30 19.07 19.28
CA ARG A 57 -2.66 18.40 18.04
C ARG A 57 -1.81 17.16 17.85
N ALA A 58 -2.38 16.14 17.22
CA ALA A 58 -1.65 14.94 16.83
C ALA A 58 -2.06 14.48 15.44
N VAL A 59 -1.15 13.84 14.74
CA VAL A 59 -1.46 13.13 13.50
C VAL A 59 -2.26 11.89 13.86
N THR A 60 -3.51 11.85 13.42
CA THR A 60 -4.44 10.73 13.66
C THR A 60 -4.35 9.68 12.57
N ARG A 61 -4.05 10.09 11.34
CA ARG A 61 -3.93 9.18 10.19
C ARG A 61 -3.03 9.77 9.10
N ILE A 62 -2.36 8.89 8.36
CA ILE A 62 -1.63 9.23 7.14
C ILE A 62 -2.28 8.47 5.99
N ILE A 63 -2.82 9.20 5.03
CA ILE A 63 -3.43 8.62 3.82
C ILE A 63 -2.36 8.60 2.73
N THR A 64 -2.16 7.43 2.14
CA THR A 64 -1.24 7.20 1.01
C THR A 64 -1.97 6.48 -0.11
N PRO A 65 -1.46 6.42 -1.35
CA PRO A 65 -2.16 5.75 -2.45
C PRO A 65 -2.56 4.30 -2.14
N GLY A 66 -1.73 3.55 -1.40
CA GLY A 66 -1.97 2.15 -1.03
C GLY A 66 -2.73 1.95 0.30
N THR A 67 -3.06 3.02 1.02
CA THR A 67 -3.73 2.93 2.33
C THR A 67 -5.07 3.67 2.39
N VAL A 68 -5.66 3.98 1.25
CA VAL A 68 -7.00 4.54 1.14
C VAL A 68 -8.03 3.50 1.57
N ILE A 69 -8.98 3.90 2.41
CA ILE A 69 -10.11 3.07 2.87
C ILE A 69 -11.46 3.72 2.58
N GLU A 70 -11.49 4.98 2.16
CA GLU A 70 -12.72 5.70 1.84
C GLU A 70 -13.33 5.18 0.54
N PRO A 71 -14.59 4.70 0.55
CA PRO A 71 -15.23 4.15 -0.66
C PRO A 71 -15.29 5.14 -1.83
N ALA A 72 -15.42 6.45 -1.53
CA ALA A 72 -15.46 7.49 -2.56
C ALA A 72 -14.14 7.67 -3.33
N MET A 73 -13.02 7.19 -2.78
CA MET A 73 -11.68 7.30 -3.37
C MET A 73 -11.18 5.97 -3.95
N LEU A 74 -11.96 4.89 -3.81
CA LEU A 74 -11.62 3.56 -4.29
C LEU A 74 -12.39 3.24 -5.57
N ASP A 75 -11.74 2.52 -6.49
CA ASP A 75 -12.44 1.89 -7.60
C ASP A 75 -13.18 0.64 -7.05
N GLU A 76 -14.52 0.65 -7.14
CA GLU A 76 -15.38 -0.47 -6.67
C GLU A 76 -15.03 -1.82 -7.33
N LYS A 77 -14.30 -1.81 -8.43
CA LYS A 77 -14.00 -3.00 -9.24
C LYS A 77 -12.50 -3.34 -9.32
N ALA A 78 -11.67 -2.70 -8.51
CA ALA A 78 -10.23 -2.95 -8.48
C ALA A 78 -9.72 -2.92 -7.04
N ASN A 79 -8.80 -3.85 -6.72
CA ASN A 79 -8.14 -3.87 -5.43
C ASN A 79 -7.15 -2.71 -5.31
N ASN A 80 -7.03 -2.14 -4.10
CA ASN A 80 -6.10 -1.08 -3.78
C ASN A 80 -4.86 -1.65 -3.06
N PHE A 81 -4.07 -2.46 -3.77
CA PHE A 81 -2.94 -3.15 -3.14
C PHE A 81 -1.78 -2.22 -2.79
N LEU A 82 -1.33 -2.32 -1.55
CA LEU A 82 -0.02 -1.87 -1.07
C LEU A 82 0.93 -3.07 -1.09
N LEU A 83 2.07 -2.96 -1.78
CA LEU A 83 3.07 -4.01 -1.91
C LEU A 83 4.32 -3.68 -1.09
N SER A 84 4.79 -4.63 -0.32
CA SER A 84 6.10 -4.62 0.35
C SER A 84 7.05 -5.60 -0.35
N VAL A 85 8.26 -5.13 -0.67
CA VAL A 85 9.31 -5.95 -1.29
C VAL A 85 10.52 -5.99 -0.38
N CYS A 86 10.92 -7.18 0.04
CA CYS A 86 12.12 -7.42 0.85
C CYS A 86 13.14 -8.23 0.05
N PHE A 87 14.25 -7.62 -0.30
CA PHE A 87 15.36 -8.33 -0.95
C PHE A 87 16.25 -8.98 0.11
N VAL A 88 16.46 -10.29 -0.02
CA VAL A 88 17.34 -11.11 0.82
C VAL A 88 18.17 -12.02 -0.08
N ALA A 89 19.47 -11.74 -0.20
CA ALA A 89 20.37 -12.46 -1.09
C ALA A 89 19.85 -12.53 -2.54
N ASP A 90 19.60 -13.75 -3.05
CA ASP A 90 19.12 -14.06 -4.39
C ASP A 90 17.58 -14.22 -4.47
N ARG A 91 16.88 -13.89 -3.38
CA ARG A 91 15.42 -13.99 -3.26
C ARG A 91 14.80 -12.64 -3.00
N ALA A 92 13.50 -12.53 -3.27
CA ALA A 92 12.70 -11.43 -2.79
C ALA A 92 11.39 -11.96 -2.17
N GLY A 93 11.11 -11.47 -0.97
CA GLY A 93 9.80 -11.63 -0.34
C GLY A 93 8.87 -10.53 -0.80
N LEU A 94 7.67 -10.91 -1.16
CA LEU A 94 6.57 -10.03 -1.54
C LEU A 94 5.46 -10.17 -0.52
N ALA A 95 4.97 -9.08 0.00
CA ALA A 95 3.75 -9.07 0.79
C ALA A 95 2.84 -7.97 0.27
N PHE A 96 1.59 -8.28 -0.02
CA PHE A 96 0.65 -7.28 -0.51
C PHE A 96 -0.68 -7.39 0.21
N ALA A 97 -1.27 -6.24 0.48
CA ALA A 97 -2.51 -6.14 1.21
C ALA A 97 -3.41 -5.05 0.63
N ASP A 98 -4.69 -5.30 0.67
CA ASP A 98 -5.72 -4.29 0.46
C ASP A 98 -6.36 -3.96 1.81
N VAL A 99 -6.11 -2.75 2.28
CA VAL A 99 -6.62 -2.30 3.59
C VAL A 99 -8.13 -2.15 3.59
N SER A 100 -8.76 -1.93 2.45
CA SER A 100 -10.21 -1.75 2.36
C SER A 100 -10.98 -3.06 2.49
N THR A 101 -10.42 -4.17 2.01
CA THR A 101 -11.02 -5.50 2.04
C THR A 101 -10.47 -6.39 3.17
N GLY A 102 -9.30 -6.06 3.71
CA GLY A 102 -8.61 -6.87 4.70
C GLY A 102 -7.84 -8.04 4.10
N GLU A 103 -7.71 -8.12 2.79
CA GLU A 103 -6.92 -9.14 2.11
C GLU A 103 -5.43 -8.94 2.37
N PHE A 104 -4.72 -10.02 2.74
CA PHE A 104 -3.29 -9.98 2.99
C PHE A 104 -2.62 -11.25 2.46
N TYR A 105 -1.69 -11.07 1.54
CA TYR A 105 -1.00 -12.15 0.85
C TYR A 105 0.51 -12.03 1.02
N VAL A 106 1.17 -13.20 1.06
CA VAL A 106 2.63 -13.32 1.06
C VAL A 106 3.06 -14.26 -0.05
N HIS A 107 4.12 -13.89 -0.74
CA HIS A 107 4.76 -14.68 -1.77
C HIS A 107 6.27 -14.55 -1.67
N GLU A 108 7.02 -15.57 -2.08
CA GLU A 108 8.47 -15.53 -2.16
C GLU A 108 8.91 -15.93 -3.57
N ILE A 109 9.76 -15.11 -4.18
CA ILE A 109 10.28 -15.33 -5.53
C ILE A 109 11.80 -15.53 -5.49
N THR A 110 12.27 -16.39 -6.37
CA THR A 110 13.68 -16.56 -6.69
C THR A 110 14.00 -15.74 -7.94
N GLN A 111 15.26 -15.32 -8.09
CA GLN A 111 15.72 -14.53 -9.24
C GLN A 111 14.84 -13.28 -9.50
N PRO A 112 14.76 -12.36 -8.52
CA PRO A 112 13.87 -11.20 -8.62
C PRO A 112 14.18 -10.29 -9.82
N GLU A 113 15.39 -10.32 -10.34
CA GLU A 113 15.81 -9.60 -11.55
C GLU A 113 14.99 -10.00 -12.79
N ILE A 114 14.50 -11.25 -12.82
CA ILE A 114 13.71 -11.79 -13.94
C ILE A 114 12.21 -11.74 -13.64
N THR A 115 11.80 -12.13 -12.43
CA THR A 115 10.40 -12.43 -12.12
C THR A 115 9.64 -11.29 -11.46
N LEU A 116 10.33 -10.37 -10.78
CA LEU A 116 9.68 -9.31 -10.00
C LEU A 116 8.82 -8.37 -10.87
N SER A 117 9.28 -8.05 -12.09
CA SER A 117 8.53 -7.16 -12.99
C SER A 117 7.17 -7.74 -13.38
N ASP A 118 7.09 -9.05 -13.59
CA ASP A 118 5.87 -9.75 -13.95
C ASP A 118 4.92 -9.86 -12.76
N GLU A 119 5.45 -10.15 -11.56
CA GLU A 119 4.68 -10.19 -10.33
C GLU A 119 4.10 -8.81 -9.97
N VAL A 120 4.90 -7.74 -10.05
CA VAL A 120 4.42 -6.37 -9.84
C VAL A 120 3.35 -5.98 -10.87
N ALA A 121 3.51 -6.41 -12.12
CA ALA A 121 2.49 -6.19 -13.16
C ALA A 121 1.20 -6.98 -12.90
N ARG A 122 1.31 -8.18 -12.30
CA ARG A 122 0.17 -9.02 -11.90
C ARG A 122 -0.60 -8.42 -10.72
N ILE A 123 0.12 -8.03 -9.66
CA ILE A 123 -0.45 -7.44 -8.45
C ILE A 123 -1.02 -6.05 -8.75
N SER A 124 -0.37 -5.30 -9.64
CA SER A 124 -0.72 -3.92 -10.00
C SER A 124 -0.87 -2.99 -8.78
N PRO A 125 0.15 -2.90 -7.90
CA PRO A 125 0.02 -2.17 -6.65
C PRO A 125 -0.05 -0.66 -6.88
N MET A 126 -0.85 0.03 -6.05
CA MET A 126 -0.96 1.48 -6.03
C MET A 126 0.23 2.14 -5.33
N GLU A 127 0.88 1.41 -4.42
CA GLU A 127 2.07 1.88 -3.69
C GLU A 127 3.00 0.70 -3.42
N ILE A 128 4.33 0.97 -3.44
CA ILE A 128 5.35 -0.02 -3.10
C ILE A 128 6.23 0.52 -1.97
N ILE A 129 6.49 -0.32 -0.97
CA ILE A 129 7.55 -0.11 0.03
C ILE A 129 8.64 -1.17 -0.14
N CYS A 130 9.89 -0.82 0.11
CA CYS A 130 11.01 -1.75 -0.04
C CYS A 130 12.15 -1.46 0.93
N ASN A 131 13.05 -2.43 1.08
CA ASN A 131 14.30 -2.26 1.84
C ASN A 131 15.48 -1.77 0.99
N ASP A 132 15.35 -1.79 -0.34
CA ASP A 132 16.39 -1.37 -1.30
C ASP A 132 15.72 -0.82 -2.56
N GLN A 133 15.64 0.50 -2.66
CA GLN A 133 15.01 1.18 -3.79
C GLN A 133 15.86 1.10 -5.06
N VAL A 134 17.19 1.02 -4.94
CA VAL A 134 18.09 0.91 -6.09
C VAL A 134 17.89 -0.44 -6.76
N LYS A 135 17.87 -1.52 -5.97
CA LYS A 135 17.62 -2.88 -6.47
C LYS A 135 16.23 -3.01 -7.06
N LEU A 136 15.22 -2.42 -6.41
CA LEU A 136 13.84 -2.40 -6.92
C LEU A 136 13.76 -1.76 -8.32
N ARG A 137 14.37 -0.60 -8.51
CA ARG A 137 14.40 0.10 -9.81
C ARG A 137 15.11 -0.72 -10.88
N ALA A 138 16.23 -1.35 -10.53
CA ALA A 138 16.98 -2.23 -11.44
C ALA A 138 16.12 -3.42 -11.91
N CYS A 139 15.40 -4.09 -11.00
CA CYS A 139 14.53 -5.22 -11.32
C CYS A 139 13.32 -4.80 -12.17
N LEU A 140 12.70 -3.66 -11.88
CA LEU A 140 11.51 -3.19 -12.58
C LEU A 140 11.84 -2.51 -13.93
N GLN A 141 13.10 -2.13 -14.15
CA GLN A 141 13.58 -1.38 -15.33
C GLN A 141 12.75 -0.10 -15.61
N ARG A 142 12.13 0.46 -14.58
CA ARG A 142 11.31 1.67 -14.63
C ARG A 142 11.24 2.35 -13.27
N GLU A 143 10.99 3.64 -13.27
CA GLU A 143 10.63 4.35 -12.05
C GLU A 143 9.16 4.13 -11.72
N MET A 144 8.89 3.85 -10.45
CA MET A 144 7.54 3.83 -9.88
C MET A 144 7.39 5.10 -9.02
N GLN A 145 6.45 5.95 -9.38
CA GLN A 145 6.24 7.22 -8.67
C GLN A 145 5.89 7.04 -7.19
N ASN A 146 5.18 5.93 -6.87
CA ASN A 146 4.71 5.63 -5.52
C ASN A 146 5.56 4.53 -4.84
N ALA A 147 6.85 4.41 -5.18
CA ALA A 147 7.78 3.51 -4.51
C ALA A 147 8.62 4.28 -3.48
N SER A 148 8.70 3.76 -2.26
CA SER A 148 9.48 4.36 -1.17
C SER A 148 10.29 3.33 -0.40
N GLU A 149 11.54 3.69 -0.09
CA GLU A 149 12.39 2.91 0.81
C GLU A 149 11.98 3.16 2.25
N GLN A 150 11.89 2.09 3.04
CA GLN A 150 11.58 2.13 4.45
C GLN A 150 12.81 1.71 5.27
N PRO A 151 12.87 2.04 6.57
CA PRO A 151 14.02 1.67 7.41
C PRO A 151 14.30 0.17 7.34
N SER A 152 15.55 -0.20 7.08
CA SER A 152 16.00 -1.60 6.96
C SER A 152 15.68 -2.44 8.20
N ALA A 153 15.60 -1.80 9.36
CA ALA A 153 15.20 -2.45 10.61
C ALA A 153 13.80 -3.07 10.56
N TRP A 154 12.89 -2.53 9.75
CA TRP A 154 11.53 -3.08 9.59
C TRP A 154 11.53 -4.43 8.87
N PHE A 155 12.50 -4.64 7.99
CA PHE A 155 12.67 -5.85 7.19
C PHE A 155 13.55 -6.91 7.87
N GLN A 156 14.09 -6.63 9.07
CA GLN A 156 14.78 -7.65 9.84
C GLN A 156 13.79 -8.71 10.32
N LEU A 157 14.09 -9.98 10.09
CA LEU A 157 13.17 -11.09 10.38
C LEU A 157 12.63 -11.07 11.83
N ALA A 158 13.49 -10.76 12.81
CA ALA A 158 13.07 -10.69 14.21
C ALA A 158 12.01 -9.59 14.44
N ASN A 159 12.23 -8.39 13.91
CA ASN A 159 11.29 -7.26 14.04
C ASN A 159 10.00 -7.51 13.24
N ALA A 160 10.13 -8.13 12.07
CA ALA A 160 8.99 -8.50 11.23
C ALA A 160 8.12 -9.56 11.91
N THR A 161 8.75 -10.60 12.50
CA THR A 161 8.06 -11.62 13.30
C THR A 161 7.32 -11.00 14.48
N GLU A 162 7.96 -10.10 15.23
CA GLU A 162 7.32 -9.41 16.35
C GLU A 162 6.09 -8.61 15.91
N ALA A 163 6.19 -7.89 14.79
CA ALA A 163 5.07 -7.10 14.26
C ALA A 163 3.87 -7.98 13.87
N LEU A 164 4.12 -9.10 13.18
CA LEU A 164 3.08 -10.06 12.79
C LEU A 164 2.46 -10.77 14.01
N CYS A 165 3.29 -11.28 14.92
CA CYS A 165 2.82 -11.94 16.14
C CYS A 165 1.97 -11.02 17.01
N ARG A 166 2.36 -9.74 17.11
CA ARG A 166 1.58 -8.74 17.85
C ARG A 166 0.22 -8.48 17.20
N HIS A 167 0.17 -8.36 15.87
CA HIS A 167 -1.08 -8.08 15.15
C HIS A 167 -2.05 -9.26 15.20
N PHE A 168 -1.56 -10.47 14.93
CA PHE A 168 -2.40 -11.68 14.90
C PHE A 168 -2.56 -12.35 16.28
N ALA A 169 -2.02 -11.77 17.35
CA ALA A 169 -2.03 -12.32 18.71
C ALA A 169 -1.46 -13.75 18.79
N LEU A 170 -0.33 -13.98 18.10
CA LEU A 170 0.35 -15.28 18.00
C LEU A 170 1.66 -15.28 18.78
N ASN A 171 2.13 -16.46 19.17
CA ASN A 171 3.45 -16.63 19.80
C ASN A 171 4.57 -16.84 18.76
N ASP A 172 4.25 -17.40 17.60
CA ASP A 172 5.17 -17.66 16.49
C ASP A 172 4.42 -17.58 15.14
N LEU A 173 5.15 -17.72 14.03
CA LEU A 173 4.60 -17.61 12.67
C LEU A 173 4.05 -18.93 12.11
N SER A 174 4.17 -20.06 12.82
CA SER A 174 3.74 -21.36 12.32
C SER A 174 2.24 -21.43 11.97
N PRO A 175 1.32 -20.82 12.77
CA PRO A 175 -0.10 -20.82 12.42
C PRO A 175 -0.42 -20.05 11.13
N LEU A 176 0.48 -19.13 10.70
CA LEU A 176 0.34 -18.40 9.43
C LEU A 176 0.93 -19.19 8.24
N GLY A 177 1.51 -20.36 8.47
CA GLY A 177 2.19 -21.15 7.45
C GLY A 177 3.55 -20.60 7.01
N LEU A 178 4.04 -19.55 7.66
CA LEU A 178 5.33 -18.93 7.36
C LEU A 178 6.46 -19.74 8.01
N SER A 179 6.88 -20.81 7.33
CA SER A 179 8.01 -21.64 7.70
C SER A 179 9.35 -20.96 7.40
N ASP A 180 10.45 -21.65 7.74
CA ASP A 180 11.82 -21.22 7.43
C ASP A 180 12.09 -20.97 5.92
N GLU A 181 11.24 -21.52 5.06
CA GLU A 181 11.32 -21.33 3.61
C GLU A 181 10.83 -19.95 3.16
N TYR A 182 10.01 -19.28 3.97
CA TYR A 182 9.39 -17.97 3.67
C TYR A 182 10.00 -16.81 4.46
N LYS A 183 11.31 -16.84 4.75
CA LYS A 183 11.97 -15.78 5.55
C LYS A 183 11.90 -14.41 4.91
N ALA A 184 12.13 -14.31 3.61
CA ALA A 184 12.02 -13.04 2.89
C ALA A 184 10.56 -12.57 2.81
N GLY A 185 9.62 -13.49 2.60
CA GLY A 185 8.19 -13.22 2.64
C GLY A 185 7.71 -12.74 4.00
N ALA A 186 8.13 -13.39 5.08
CA ALA A 186 7.82 -12.98 6.46
C ALA A 186 8.39 -11.58 6.78
N SER A 187 9.63 -11.29 6.33
CA SER A 187 10.24 -9.97 6.47
C SER A 187 9.45 -8.89 5.73
N ALA A 188 9.01 -9.16 4.50
CA ALA A 188 8.18 -8.26 3.73
C ALA A 188 6.81 -8.02 4.40
N ALA A 189 6.17 -9.09 4.90
CA ALA A 189 4.87 -9.02 5.57
C ALA A 189 4.93 -8.23 6.88
N GLY A 190 5.97 -8.45 7.69
CA GLY A 190 6.16 -7.69 8.93
C GLY A 190 6.43 -6.21 8.69
N ALA A 191 7.23 -5.87 7.67
CA ALA A 191 7.46 -4.49 7.26
C ALA A 191 6.17 -3.82 6.76
N LEU A 192 5.35 -4.55 5.99
CA LEU A 192 4.04 -4.09 5.54
C LEU A 192 3.11 -3.81 6.71
N MET A 193 2.99 -4.75 7.65
CA MET A 193 2.17 -4.59 8.85
C MET A 193 2.62 -3.40 9.70
N ARG A 194 3.93 -3.19 9.82
CA ARG A 194 4.45 -2.02 10.52
C ARG A 194 4.11 -0.71 9.83
N TYR A 195 4.27 -0.65 8.52
CA TYR A 195 3.88 0.52 7.72
C TYR A 195 2.40 0.84 7.88
N LEU A 196 1.54 -0.17 7.80
CA LEU A 196 0.10 -0.02 8.01
C LEU A 196 -0.23 0.47 9.42
N SER A 197 0.42 -0.07 10.45
CA SER A 197 0.23 0.37 11.84
C SER A 197 0.64 1.83 12.06
N GLU A 198 1.69 2.30 11.40
CA GLU A 198 2.13 3.69 11.50
C GLU A 198 1.24 4.66 10.72
N THR A 199 0.66 4.23 9.60
CA THR A 199 -0.20 5.07 8.75
C THR A 199 -1.66 5.08 9.21
N GLN A 200 -2.22 3.93 9.60
CA GLN A 200 -3.64 3.76 9.93
C GLN A 200 -3.94 3.76 11.44
N LYS A 201 -2.94 3.65 12.28
CA LYS A 201 -2.95 3.67 13.76
C LYS A 201 -3.98 2.74 14.45
N ASN A 202 -5.26 2.73 14.07
CA ASN A 202 -6.31 1.98 14.78
C ASN A 202 -7.28 1.22 13.85
N ALA A 203 -7.03 1.14 12.54
CA ALA A 203 -8.02 0.65 11.57
C ALA A 203 -7.66 -0.73 10.96
N LEU A 204 -6.86 -1.57 11.63
CA LEU A 204 -6.36 -2.84 11.07
C LEU A 204 -7.01 -4.10 11.67
N GLU A 205 -8.03 -3.94 12.53
CA GLU A 205 -8.67 -5.08 13.22
C GLU A 205 -9.36 -6.07 12.26
N HIS A 206 -9.78 -5.59 11.09
CA HIS A 206 -10.42 -6.40 10.05
C HIS A 206 -9.41 -7.27 9.26
N MET A 207 -8.12 -7.00 9.34
CA MET A 207 -7.08 -7.83 8.73
C MET A 207 -6.78 -9.04 9.62
N THR A 208 -7.63 -10.06 9.54
CA THR A 208 -7.62 -11.21 10.46
C THR A 208 -6.85 -12.42 9.93
N SER A 209 -6.48 -12.44 8.67
CA SER A 209 -5.81 -13.60 8.04
C SER A 209 -4.72 -13.16 7.07
N LEU A 210 -3.69 -13.99 6.99
CA LEU A 210 -2.61 -13.89 6.00
C LEU A 210 -2.63 -15.17 5.18
N ARG A 211 -2.54 -15.04 3.85
CA ARG A 211 -2.54 -16.17 2.92
C ARG A 211 -1.22 -16.25 2.17
N ILE A 212 -0.66 -17.45 2.06
CA ILE A 212 0.50 -17.68 1.22
C ILE A 212 0.01 -17.86 -0.21
N TYR A 213 0.47 -16.98 -1.10
CA TYR A 213 0.23 -17.10 -2.53
C TYR A 213 1.28 -18.03 -3.16
N GLN A 214 0.85 -19.16 -3.66
CA GLN A 214 1.69 -20.10 -4.39
C GLN A 214 1.48 -19.91 -5.90
N GLY A 215 2.43 -19.24 -6.56
CA GLY A 215 2.38 -19.00 -8.01
C GLY A 215 2.42 -20.27 -8.86
N SER A 216 2.78 -21.43 -8.27
CA SER A 216 2.87 -22.71 -8.95
C SER A 216 1.52 -23.33 -9.35
N GLU A 217 0.41 -22.87 -8.78
CA GLU A 217 -0.93 -23.39 -9.09
C GLU A 217 -1.57 -22.75 -10.32
N THR A 218 -0.97 -21.71 -10.88
CA THR A 218 -1.50 -20.97 -12.02
C THR A 218 -0.48 -20.87 -13.14
N MET A 219 -0.94 -20.74 -14.37
CA MET A 219 -0.08 -20.50 -15.51
C MET A 219 0.54 -19.09 -15.41
N LEU A 220 1.86 -19.04 -15.35
CA LEU A 220 2.58 -17.77 -15.35
C LEU A 220 2.47 -17.10 -16.73
N LEU A 221 1.92 -15.90 -16.74
CA LEU A 221 1.86 -15.04 -17.90
C LEU A 221 2.78 -13.83 -17.67
N ASP A 222 3.75 -13.65 -18.57
CA ASP A 222 4.58 -12.46 -18.53
C ASP A 222 3.75 -11.19 -18.81
N ARG A 223 4.31 -10.04 -18.47
CA ARG A 223 3.66 -8.74 -18.63
C ARG A 223 3.21 -8.46 -20.06
N ASN A 224 4.04 -8.82 -21.06
CA ASN A 224 3.74 -8.56 -22.46
C ASN A 224 2.59 -9.44 -22.95
N THR A 225 2.61 -10.71 -22.56
CA THR A 225 1.53 -11.67 -22.88
C THR A 225 0.20 -11.21 -22.26
N ARG A 226 0.18 -10.82 -20.98
CA ARG A 226 -1.03 -10.27 -20.32
C ARG A 226 -1.59 -9.05 -21.06
N ARG A 227 -0.71 -8.11 -21.45
CA ARG A 227 -1.09 -6.93 -22.21
C ARG A 227 -1.59 -7.27 -23.61
N ASN A 228 -0.89 -8.15 -24.32
CA ASN A 228 -1.23 -8.51 -25.70
C ASN A 228 -2.52 -9.31 -25.79
N LEU A 229 -2.85 -10.08 -24.76
CA LEU A 229 -4.13 -10.80 -24.64
C LEU A 229 -5.28 -9.90 -24.17
N GLU A 230 -5.02 -8.62 -23.85
CA GLU A 230 -6.03 -7.68 -23.35
C GLU A 230 -6.87 -8.26 -22.20
N LEU A 231 -6.22 -8.95 -21.25
CA LEU A 231 -6.94 -9.66 -20.19
C LEU A 231 -7.71 -8.72 -19.27
N THR A 232 -7.08 -7.62 -18.84
CA THR A 232 -7.65 -6.67 -17.88
C THR A 232 -7.93 -5.29 -18.50
N GLU A 233 -7.13 -4.88 -19.49
CA GLU A 233 -7.21 -3.58 -20.14
C GLU A 233 -7.04 -3.71 -21.65
N SER A 234 -7.68 -2.82 -22.42
CA SER A 234 -7.49 -2.75 -23.87
C SER A 234 -6.17 -2.04 -24.23
N ILE A 235 -5.48 -2.49 -25.29
CA ILE A 235 -4.21 -1.90 -25.75
C ILE A 235 -4.40 -0.44 -26.19
N ARG A 236 -5.49 -0.14 -26.87
CA ARG A 236 -5.74 1.19 -27.49
C ARG A 236 -6.12 2.27 -26.48
N GLY A 237 -6.80 1.93 -25.40
CA GLY A 237 -7.38 2.94 -24.49
C GLY A 237 -6.91 2.82 -23.04
N ARG A 238 -6.19 1.76 -22.69
CA ARG A 238 -5.90 1.40 -21.30
C ARG A 238 -7.15 1.46 -20.42
N SER A 239 -8.26 1.02 -21.00
CA SER A 239 -9.56 0.98 -20.32
C SER A 239 -9.99 -0.46 -20.13
N ARG A 240 -10.75 -0.72 -19.08
CA ARG A 240 -11.33 -2.04 -18.83
C ARG A 240 -12.29 -2.45 -19.97
N LYS A 241 -12.99 -1.48 -20.57
CA LYS A 241 -13.92 -1.73 -21.67
C LYS A 241 -13.20 -2.27 -22.90
N GLY A 242 -13.63 -3.44 -23.35
CA GLY A 242 -13.04 -4.15 -24.49
C GLY A 242 -12.01 -5.22 -24.09
N SER A 243 -11.70 -5.38 -22.80
CA SER A 243 -10.86 -6.47 -22.30
C SER A 243 -11.64 -7.77 -22.09
N LEU A 244 -10.92 -8.90 -21.91
CA LEU A 244 -11.53 -10.18 -21.58
C LEU A 244 -12.28 -10.10 -20.25
N LEU A 245 -11.69 -9.46 -19.24
CA LEU A 245 -12.32 -9.25 -17.93
C LEU A 245 -13.64 -8.48 -18.06
N TRP A 246 -13.68 -7.43 -18.88
CA TRP A 246 -14.91 -6.67 -19.10
C TRP A 246 -16.03 -7.54 -19.74
N LEU A 247 -15.67 -8.47 -20.60
CA LEU A 247 -16.63 -9.38 -21.24
C LEU A 247 -17.19 -10.38 -20.22
N LEU A 248 -16.33 -10.94 -19.37
CA LEU A 248 -16.67 -12.00 -18.41
C LEU A 248 -17.30 -11.46 -17.12
N ASP A 249 -16.86 -10.29 -16.66
CA ASP A 249 -17.39 -9.69 -15.44
C ASP A 249 -18.82 -9.18 -15.65
N LYS A 250 -19.75 -9.89 -15.05
CA LYS A 250 -21.17 -9.54 -15.00
C LYS A 250 -21.64 -9.14 -13.59
N THR A 251 -20.70 -8.94 -12.70
CA THR A 251 -21.01 -8.53 -11.33
C THR A 251 -21.54 -7.10 -11.30
N SER A 252 -22.49 -6.86 -10.40
CA SER A 252 -23.15 -5.55 -10.24
C SER A 252 -22.75 -4.83 -8.95
N THR A 253 -22.00 -5.50 -8.07
CA THR A 253 -21.58 -4.97 -6.77
C THR A 253 -20.09 -5.24 -6.54
N ALA A 254 -19.43 -4.41 -5.74
CA ALA A 254 -18.03 -4.58 -5.34
C ALA A 254 -17.79 -5.93 -4.62
N MET A 255 -18.76 -6.43 -3.85
CA MET A 255 -18.65 -7.72 -3.15
C MET A 255 -18.80 -8.94 -4.05
N GLY A 256 -19.25 -8.78 -5.28
CA GLY A 256 -19.43 -9.87 -6.25
C GLY A 256 -18.35 -9.88 -7.33
N GLY A 257 -17.42 -8.90 -7.30
CA GLY A 257 -16.38 -8.70 -8.30
C GLY A 257 -15.13 -9.51 -8.05
#